data_baca9cec97d36ce7accadcda4d2f030e
#
_entry.id   baca9cec97d36ce7accadcda4d2f030e
#
_cell.length_a   1.000
_cell.length_b   1.000
_cell.length_c   1.000
_cell.angle_alpha   90.00
_cell.angle_beta   90.00
_cell.angle_gamma   90.00
#
_symmetry.space_group_name_H-M   'P 1'
#
loop_
_entity.id
_entity.type
_entity.pdbx_description
1 polymer ?
#
loop_
_entity_poly.entity_id
_entity_poly.type
_entity_poly.pdbx_seq_one_letter_code
_entity_poly.pdbx_strand_id
1 'polypeptide(L)'
;MLPGRYTCDGADISPPLRWTAPPNGTRSLALRVVDLDTHPQFRHWYVTGVPVRLRAIPAAARVGLAQRNDFGRVGYGGPCPPLGETHRYRFQLLALDAHRRVVARARLVATYRRR
;
A
#
# COMPACT_ATOMS: atom_id res chain seq x y z
N MET A 1 15.30 -0.15 -4.07
CA MET A 1 14.84 -1.41 -3.48
C MET A 1 14.21 -1.16 -2.12
N LEU A 2 13.10 -1.80 -1.83
CA LEU A 2 12.43 -1.67 -0.54
C LEU A 2 13.31 -2.26 0.57
N PRO A 3 13.50 -1.55 1.71
CA PRO A 3 14.26 -2.12 2.83
C PRO A 3 13.60 -3.38 3.39
N GLY A 4 14.43 -4.34 3.81
CA GLY A 4 13.97 -5.65 4.27
C GLY A 4 13.03 -5.62 5.49
N ARG A 5 13.11 -4.58 6.32
CA ARG A 5 12.24 -4.47 7.50
C ARG A 5 10.75 -4.32 7.14
N TYR A 6 10.44 -3.92 5.92
CA TYR A 6 9.07 -3.79 5.43
C TYR A 6 8.58 -5.04 4.69
N THR A 7 9.32 -6.13 4.79
CA THR A 7 9.08 -7.38 4.07
C THR A 7 9.03 -8.56 5.03
N CYS A 8 8.70 -9.74 4.51
CA CYS A 8 8.66 -10.97 5.31
C CYS A 8 10.05 -11.39 5.84
N ASP A 9 11.13 -10.80 5.34
CA ASP A 9 12.49 -11.07 5.82
C ASP A 9 12.86 -10.20 7.02
N GLY A 10 12.01 -9.29 7.45
CA GLY A 10 12.25 -8.41 8.58
C GLY A 10 11.01 -8.28 9.45
N ALA A 11 10.81 -7.09 10.03
CA ALA A 11 9.70 -6.84 10.94
C ALA A 11 8.33 -6.92 10.26
N ASP A 12 8.29 -6.86 8.94
CA ASP A 12 7.06 -6.98 8.14
C ASP A 12 6.03 -5.92 8.50
N ILE A 13 6.47 -4.70 8.64
CA ILE A 13 5.64 -3.53 8.93
C ILE A 13 5.51 -2.66 7.68
N SER A 14 4.40 -1.92 7.60
CA SER A 14 4.20 -1.01 6.47
C SER A 14 5.21 0.12 6.48
N PRO A 15 5.71 0.57 5.31
CA PRO A 15 6.67 1.66 5.24
C PRO A 15 6.00 3.01 5.51
N PRO A 16 6.78 4.03 5.92
CA PRO A 16 6.27 5.39 5.96
C PRO A 16 6.02 5.89 4.54
N LEU A 17 4.93 6.63 4.37
CA LEU A 17 4.55 7.19 3.07
C LEU A 17 4.18 8.66 3.26
N ARG A 18 4.39 9.46 2.22
CA ARG A 18 3.92 10.85 2.18
C ARG A 18 3.43 11.20 0.77
N TRP A 19 2.56 12.18 0.71
CA TRP A 19 1.95 12.61 -0.54
C TRP A 19 1.57 14.09 -0.47
N THR A 20 1.32 14.68 -1.64
CA THR A 20 0.85 16.06 -1.76
C THR A 20 -0.66 16.14 -1.58
N ALA A 21 -1.19 17.36 -1.49
CA ALA A 21 -2.61 17.57 -1.28
C ALA A 21 -3.45 16.92 -2.39
N PRO A 22 -4.49 16.17 -2.05
CA PRO A 22 -5.43 15.65 -3.05
C PRO A 22 -6.26 16.80 -3.66
N PRO A 23 -6.89 16.57 -4.82
CA PRO A 23 -7.71 17.60 -5.44
C PRO A 23 -8.91 17.98 -4.59
N ASN A 24 -9.42 19.18 -4.81
CA ASN A 24 -10.65 19.64 -4.17
C ASN A 24 -11.80 18.66 -4.49
N GLY A 25 -12.68 18.46 -3.51
CA GLY A 25 -13.78 17.50 -3.63
C GLY A 25 -13.44 16.10 -3.17
N THR A 26 -12.17 15.82 -2.82
CA THR A 26 -11.78 14.55 -2.22
C THR A 26 -12.35 14.46 -0.81
N ARG A 27 -13.01 13.35 -0.51
CA ARG A 27 -13.63 13.11 0.80
C ARG A 27 -12.90 12.08 1.64
N SER A 28 -12.22 11.15 0.99
CA SER A 28 -11.41 10.14 1.68
C SER A 28 -10.29 9.66 0.78
N LEU A 29 -9.32 8.98 1.40
CA LEU A 29 -8.22 8.37 0.70
C LEU A 29 -8.24 6.86 0.93
N ALA A 30 -7.68 6.12 -0.01
CA ALA A 30 -7.43 4.69 0.15
C ALA A 30 -5.99 4.39 -0.25
N LEU A 31 -5.40 3.40 0.41
CA LEU A 31 -4.06 2.91 0.12
C LEU A 31 -4.13 1.47 -0.37
N ARG A 32 -3.37 1.14 -1.38
CA ARG A 32 -3.32 -0.21 -1.92
C ARG A 32 -1.90 -0.57 -2.32
N VAL A 33 -1.49 -1.79 -1.95
CA VAL A 33 -0.19 -2.35 -2.35
C VAL A 33 -0.43 -3.68 -3.04
N VAL A 34 0.06 -3.81 -4.26
CA VAL A 34 -0.06 -5.05 -5.03
C VAL A 34 1.30 -5.46 -5.62
N ASP A 35 1.49 -6.76 -5.77
CA ASP A 35 2.60 -7.34 -6.52
C ASP A 35 2.24 -7.32 -8.00
N LEU A 36 3.02 -6.60 -8.80
CA LEU A 36 2.78 -6.48 -10.24
C LEU A 36 3.20 -7.72 -11.02
N ASP A 37 3.95 -8.62 -10.40
CA ASP A 37 4.55 -9.78 -11.08
C ASP A 37 3.86 -11.10 -10.73
N THR A 38 2.74 -11.07 -10.03
CA THR A 38 1.88 -12.23 -9.81
C THR A 38 0.62 -12.13 -10.67
N HIS A 39 0.02 -13.29 -11.01
CA HIS A 39 -1.19 -13.35 -11.82
C HIS A 39 -2.20 -14.32 -11.20
N PRO A 40 -3.32 -13.82 -10.65
CA PRO A 40 -3.69 -12.40 -10.53
C PRO A 40 -2.74 -11.65 -9.58
N GLN A 41 -2.79 -10.32 -9.63
CA GLN A 41 -1.96 -9.49 -8.77
C GLN A 41 -2.28 -9.74 -7.30
N PHE A 42 -1.26 -10.09 -6.53
CA PHE A 42 -1.40 -10.38 -5.11
C PHE A 42 -1.55 -9.07 -4.34
N ARG A 43 -2.59 -8.98 -3.51
CA ARG A 43 -2.87 -7.79 -2.71
C ARG A 43 -2.20 -7.92 -1.35
N HIS A 44 -1.23 -7.04 -1.10
CA HIS A 44 -0.45 -7.00 0.14
C HIS A 44 -1.09 -6.13 1.21
N TRP A 45 -1.80 -5.08 0.81
CA TRP A 45 -2.39 -4.11 1.73
C TRP A 45 -3.51 -3.36 1.04
N TYR A 46 -4.60 -3.14 1.75
CA TYR A 46 -5.69 -2.30 1.28
C TYR A 46 -6.35 -1.64 2.48
N VAL A 47 -6.34 -0.30 2.49
CA VAL A 47 -6.88 0.52 3.58
C VAL A 47 -7.85 1.52 2.97
N THR A 48 -9.05 1.58 3.53
CA THR A 48 -10.06 2.57 3.14
C THR A 48 -10.27 3.58 4.25
N GLY A 49 -10.96 4.67 3.96
CA GLY A 49 -11.30 5.65 4.98
C GLY A 49 -10.09 6.36 5.60
N VAL A 50 -9.00 6.51 4.84
CA VAL A 50 -7.85 7.30 5.29
C VAL A 50 -8.26 8.77 5.30
N PRO A 51 -8.07 9.50 6.42
CA PRO A 51 -8.50 10.89 6.51
C PRO A 51 -7.86 11.78 5.44
N VAL A 52 -8.69 12.56 4.78
CA VAL A 52 -8.27 13.41 3.66
C VAL A 52 -7.27 14.49 4.07
N ARG A 53 -7.26 14.87 5.36
CA ARG A 53 -6.33 15.88 5.89
C ARG A 53 -4.90 15.39 6.04
N LEU A 54 -4.69 14.07 6.02
CA LEU A 54 -3.34 13.52 6.18
C LEU A 54 -2.51 13.75 4.93
N ARG A 55 -1.22 13.97 5.13
CA ARG A 55 -0.21 14.09 4.06
C ARG A 55 0.91 13.09 4.21
N ALA A 56 0.87 12.33 5.30
CA ALA A 56 1.87 11.31 5.59
C ALA A 56 1.31 10.29 6.59
N ILE A 57 1.88 9.11 6.57
CA ILE A 57 1.69 8.08 7.58
C ILE A 57 3.05 7.54 8.00
N PRO A 58 3.23 7.19 9.28
CA PRO A 58 4.48 6.60 9.77
C PRO A 58 4.59 5.14 9.37
N ALA A 59 5.76 4.56 9.61
CA ALA A 59 5.92 3.10 9.53
C ALA A 59 4.96 2.44 10.53
N ALA A 60 4.47 1.25 10.17
CA ALA A 60 3.51 0.49 10.98
C ALA A 60 2.24 1.29 11.29
N ALA A 61 1.77 2.10 10.36
CA ALA A 61 0.62 2.97 10.57
C ALA A 61 -0.65 2.18 10.84
N ARG A 62 -1.44 2.71 11.78
CA ARG A 62 -2.80 2.25 12.05
C ARG A 62 -3.75 3.39 11.68
N VAL A 63 -4.19 3.39 10.46
CA VAL A 63 -4.98 4.47 9.90
C VAL A 63 -6.11 3.89 9.05
N GLY A 64 -7.28 4.51 9.09
CA GLY A 64 -8.43 4.07 8.32
C GLY A 64 -8.91 2.67 8.71
N LEU A 65 -9.50 1.98 7.76
CA LEU A 65 -10.03 0.63 7.93
C LEU A 65 -9.23 -0.32 7.05
N ALA A 66 -8.37 -1.12 7.67
CA ALA A 66 -7.60 -2.12 6.96
C ALA A 66 -8.47 -3.31 6.55
N GLN A 67 -8.31 -3.75 5.33
CA GLN A 67 -9.01 -4.91 4.76
C GLN A 67 -8.11 -6.16 4.86
N ARG A 68 -8.71 -7.31 4.61
CA ARG A 68 -7.97 -8.56 4.54
C ARG A 68 -7.06 -8.57 3.30
N ASN A 69 -5.80 -8.91 3.48
CA ASN A 69 -4.85 -9.10 2.38
C ASN A 69 -4.92 -10.53 1.83
N ASP A 70 -4.18 -10.80 0.78
CA ASP A 70 -4.20 -12.12 0.14
C ASP A 70 -3.40 -13.19 0.90
N PHE A 71 -2.71 -12.81 1.98
CA PHE A 71 -2.21 -13.80 2.95
C PHE A 71 -3.31 -14.30 3.88
N GLY A 72 -4.52 -13.72 3.81
CA GLY A 72 -5.63 -14.07 4.69
C GLY A 72 -5.64 -13.34 6.02
N ARG A 73 -4.85 -12.27 6.18
CA ARG A 73 -4.76 -11.45 7.40
C ARG A 73 -5.27 -10.05 7.14
N VAL A 74 -5.84 -9.42 8.15
CA VAL A 74 -6.23 -8.01 8.09
C VAL A 74 -4.98 -7.15 8.30
N GLY A 75 -4.74 -6.20 7.37
CA GLY A 75 -3.63 -5.27 7.48
C GLY A 75 -2.54 -5.50 6.43
N TYR A 76 -1.36 -5.02 6.75
CA TYR A 76 -0.20 -5.10 5.87
C TYR A 76 0.47 -6.47 5.95
N GLY A 77 0.73 -7.08 4.79
CA GLY A 77 1.64 -8.20 4.64
C GLY A 77 2.65 -7.82 3.56
N GLY A 78 3.93 -7.76 3.92
CA GLY A 78 4.95 -7.22 3.05
C GLY A 78 5.37 -8.13 1.91
N PRO A 79 6.19 -7.62 1.00
CA PRO A 79 6.79 -8.40 -0.07
C PRO A 79 7.45 -9.68 0.44
N CYS A 80 7.13 -10.78 -0.21
CA CYS A 80 7.69 -12.09 0.11
C CYS A 80 7.77 -12.95 -1.17
N PRO A 81 8.55 -12.49 -2.18
CA PRO A 81 8.66 -13.25 -3.42
C PRO A 81 9.40 -14.55 -3.17
N PRO A 82 9.29 -15.52 -4.06
CA PRO A 82 10.08 -16.74 -3.96
C PRO A 82 11.58 -16.44 -3.89
N LEU A 83 12.32 -17.29 -3.19
CA LEU A 83 13.77 -17.12 -3.07
C LEU A 83 14.42 -16.97 -4.44
N GLY A 84 15.27 -15.96 -4.58
CA GLY A 84 15.99 -15.65 -5.81
C GLY A 84 15.22 -14.80 -6.81
N GLU A 85 13.95 -14.53 -6.58
CA GLU A 85 13.14 -13.71 -7.47
C GLU A 85 13.08 -12.25 -7.02
N THR A 86 12.97 -11.37 -8.00
CA THR A 86 12.75 -9.95 -7.80
C THR A 86 11.37 -9.60 -8.33
N HIS A 87 10.52 -9.05 -7.46
CA HIS A 87 9.19 -8.61 -7.85
C HIS A 87 9.06 -7.09 -7.69
N ARG A 88 8.10 -6.51 -8.43
CA ARG A 88 7.76 -5.09 -8.37
C ARG A 88 6.46 -4.93 -7.58
N TYR A 89 6.44 -3.97 -6.69
CA TYR A 89 5.30 -3.69 -5.79
C TYR A 89 4.84 -2.27 -6.04
N ARG A 90 3.57 -2.10 -6.36
CA ARG A 90 2.97 -0.78 -6.57
C ARG A 90 2.26 -0.35 -5.31
N PHE A 91 2.72 0.76 -4.75
CA PHE A 91 2.05 1.48 -3.68
C PHE A 91 1.20 2.56 -4.33
N GLN A 92 -0.09 2.53 -4.10
CA GLN A 92 -1.04 3.42 -4.75
C GLN A 92 -1.91 4.12 -3.73
N LEU A 93 -2.04 5.43 -3.89
CA LEU A 93 -2.97 6.25 -3.12
C LEU A 93 -4.12 6.64 -4.05
N LEU A 94 -5.34 6.41 -3.60
CA LEU A 94 -6.55 6.75 -4.33
C LEU A 94 -7.27 7.89 -3.60
N ALA A 95 -7.64 8.93 -4.33
CA ALA A 95 -8.51 10.00 -3.81
C ALA A 95 -9.93 9.73 -4.25
N LEU A 96 -10.86 9.69 -3.30
CA LEU A 96 -12.26 9.34 -3.53
C LEU A 96 -13.15 10.53 -3.20
N ASP A 97 -14.17 10.78 -4.04
CA ASP A 97 -15.18 11.80 -3.80
C ASP A 97 -16.29 11.31 -2.86
N ALA A 98 -17.34 12.14 -2.69
CA ALA A 98 -18.47 11.80 -1.83
C ALA A 98 -19.25 10.58 -2.31
N HIS A 99 -19.12 10.21 -3.57
CA HIS A 99 -19.77 9.04 -4.18
C HIS A 99 -18.84 7.84 -4.29
N ARG A 100 -17.65 7.91 -3.63
CA ARG A 100 -16.61 6.88 -3.67
C ARG A 100 -16.04 6.64 -5.06
N ARG A 101 -16.10 7.65 -5.92
CA ARG A 101 -15.44 7.60 -7.23
C ARG A 101 -13.99 8.05 -7.09
N VAL A 102 -13.10 7.36 -7.79
CA VAL A 102 -11.69 7.72 -7.81
C VAL A 102 -11.54 8.98 -8.68
N VAL A 103 -11.09 10.06 -8.08
CA VAL A 103 -10.89 11.36 -8.76
C VAL A 103 -9.42 11.67 -8.99
N ALA A 104 -8.52 10.96 -8.32
CA ALA A 104 -7.08 11.09 -8.54
C ALA A 104 -6.36 9.84 -8.03
N ARG A 105 -5.18 9.58 -8.60
CA ARG A 105 -4.30 8.49 -8.19
C ARG A 105 -2.87 9.00 -8.11
N ALA A 106 -2.14 8.54 -7.11
CA ALA A 106 -0.70 8.67 -7.03
C ALA A 106 -0.11 7.27 -6.80
N ARG A 107 1.10 7.03 -7.31
CA ARG A 107 1.74 5.73 -7.16
C ARG A 107 3.24 5.86 -7.08
N LEU A 108 3.85 4.86 -6.45
CA LEU A 108 5.27 4.58 -6.61
C LEU A 108 5.43 3.07 -6.75
N VAL A 109 6.50 2.67 -7.41
CA VAL A 109 6.84 1.25 -7.59
C VAL A 109 8.17 1.02 -6.92
N ALA A 110 8.21 0.03 -6.03
CA ALA A 110 9.42 -0.42 -5.37
C ALA A 110 9.68 -1.88 -5.76
N THR A 111 10.94 -2.26 -5.77
CA THR A 111 11.33 -3.64 -6.02
C THR A 111 11.81 -4.28 -4.73
N TYR A 112 11.69 -5.60 -4.65
CA TYR A 112 12.32 -6.37 -3.59
C TYR A 112 12.78 -7.71 -4.14
N ARG A 113 13.99 -8.08 -3.80
CA ARG A 113 14.57 -9.38 -4.12
C ARG A 113 14.76 -10.18 -2.84
N ARG A 114 14.24 -11.39 -2.82
CA ARG A 114 14.47 -12.30 -1.71
C ARG A 114 15.69 -13.17 -2.01
N ARG A 115 16.64 -13.16 -1.10
CA ARG A 115 17.92 -13.87 -1.25
C ARG A 115 18.00 -15.14 -0.42
#